data_538bf3e2cd3c7735f0141f3cf9026f87
#
_entry.id   538bf3e2cd3c7735f0141f3cf9026f87
#
_cell.length_a   1.000
_cell.length_b   1.000
_cell.length_c   1.000
_cell.angle_alpha   90.00
_cell.angle_beta   90.00
_cell.angle_gamma   90.00
#
_symmetry.space_group_name_H-M   'P 1'
#
loop_
_entity.id
_entity.type
_entity.pdbx_description
1 polymer ?
#
loop_
_entity_poly.entity_id
_entity_poly.type
_entity_poly.pdbx_seq_one_letter_code
_entity_poly.pdbx_strand_id
1 'polypeptide(L)'
;MIQFNTKISRQAQGLDKAPVVLKGASVLNVFTDEWVKADIAIHDDTIIGVGTYSGEIEYNYSGKYIVPGFIDSHLHLESTLVNPKELVFEASQVGTLGFIVDPHEAGNVAGISCVEYIINETASAQGDVYVMAPSCVPAVPGEDNGAILDGDMLHKLQANPRILGLGEVMDCYSVINSDPYMMKKLDYFKDTIMDVHIIGLSPEQLASYRLAGITTNHECISYEETK
;
A
#
# COMPACT_ATOMS: atom_id res chain seq x y z
N MET A 1 16.25 3.67 -7.49
CA MET A 1 16.53 2.38 -8.20
C MET A 1 18.04 2.29 -8.44
N ILE A 2 18.70 1.20 -8.03
CA ILE A 2 20.15 1.01 -8.18
C ILE A 2 20.55 1.06 -9.67
N GLN A 3 21.61 1.81 -9.98
CA GLN A 3 22.14 1.82 -11.34
C GLN A 3 23.01 0.58 -11.57
N PHE A 4 22.46 -0.42 -12.26
CA PHE A 4 23.15 -1.67 -12.56
C PHE A 4 24.45 -1.45 -13.35
N ASN A 5 25.54 -2.09 -12.90
CA ASN A 5 26.86 -2.03 -13.54
C ASN A 5 27.65 -3.33 -13.27
N THR A 6 28.82 -3.44 -13.87
CA THR A 6 29.68 -4.65 -13.75
C THR A 6 30.06 -4.97 -12.31
N LYS A 7 30.33 -3.97 -11.46
CA LYS A 7 30.66 -4.18 -10.03
C LYS A 7 29.51 -4.82 -9.29
N ILE A 8 28.31 -4.25 -9.42
CA ILE A 8 27.09 -4.77 -8.77
C ILE A 8 26.75 -6.17 -9.28
N SER A 9 26.89 -6.40 -10.60
CA SER A 9 26.69 -7.73 -11.19
C SER A 9 27.60 -8.78 -10.56
N ARG A 10 28.89 -8.47 -10.37
CA ARG A 10 29.86 -9.39 -9.76
C ARG A 10 29.56 -9.63 -8.27
N GLN A 11 29.16 -8.59 -7.55
CA GLN A 11 28.73 -8.71 -6.14
C GLN A 11 27.47 -9.59 -6.01
N ALA A 12 26.47 -9.40 -6.86
CA ALA A 12 25.25 -10.21 -6.87
C ALA A 12 25.53 -11.70 -7.22
N GLN A 13 26.59 -11.98 -7.99
CA GLN A 13 27.06 -13.33 -8.27
C GLN A 13 27.95 -13.93 -7.15
N GLY A 14 28.24 -13.17 -6.10
CA GLY A 14 29.12 -13.60 -5.00
C GLY A 14 30.60 -13.66 -5.40
N LEU A 15 31.00 -13.09 -6.56
CA LEU A 15 32.37 -13.06 -7.03
C LEU A 15 33.21 -11.97 -6.37
N ASP A 16 32.58 -10.88 -5.98
CA ASP A 16 33.16 -9.77 -5.25
C ASP A 16 32.39 -9.54 -3.94
N LYS A 17 33.04 -8.94 -2.94
CA LYS A 17 32.39 -8.58 -1.67
C LYS A 17 31.27 -7.57 -1.89
N ALA A 18 30.10 -7.83 -1.30
CA ALA A 18 29.05 -6.82 -1.20
C ALA A 18 29.41 -5.76 -0.14
N PRO A 19 28.91 -4.52 -0.23
CA PRO A 19 29.14 -3.51 0.80
C PRO A 19 28.69 -3.97 2.20
N VAL A 20 27.51 -4.58 2.29
CA VAL A 20 26.93 -5.09 3.56
C VAL A 20 26.37 -6.50 3.33
N VAL A 21 26.63 -7.39 4.31
CA VAL A 21 26.02 -8.72 4.33
C VAL A 21 25.47 -9.05 5.71
N LEU A 22 24.22 -9.50 5.75
CA LEU A 22 23.59 -10.07 6.93
C LEU A 22 23.83 -11.58 6.90
N LYS A 23 24.63 -12.09 7.85
CA LYS A 23 25.17 -13.46 7.83
C LYS A 23 24.33 -14.48 8.58
N GLY A 24 24.05 -15.62 7.94
CA GLY A 24 23.63 -16.85 8.60
C GLY A 24 22.23 -16.87 9.18
N ALA A 25 21.34 -16.00 8.71
CA ALA A 25 19.96 -15.91 9.16
C ALA A 25 19.10 -17.09 8.65
N SER A 26 17.93 -17.28 9.28
CA SER A 26 16.80 -17.96 8.66
C SER A 26 15.97 -16.93 7.91
N VAL A 27 16.02 -16.92 6.60
CA VAL A 27 15.33 -15.97 5.72
C VAL A 27 14.06 -16.59 5.20
N LEU A 28 12.93 -15.89 5.31
CA LEU A 28 11.67 -16.33 4.71
C LEU A 28 11.69 -16.12 3.20
N ASN A 29 11.58 -17.19 2.44
CA ASN A 29 11.29 -17.12 1.02
C ASN A 29 9.78 -16.94 0.83
N VAL A 30 9.35 -15.72 0.58
CA VAL A 30 7.92 -15.36 0.44
C VAL A 30 7.24 -15.97 -0.81
N PHE A 31 8.02 -16.53 -1.74
CA PHE A 31 7.47 -17.18 -2.93
C PHE A 31 7.13 -18.66 -2.69
N THR A 32 7.76 -19.30 -1.70
CA THR A 32 7.59 -20.74 -1.41
C THR A 32 7.14 -21.01 0.03
N ASP A 33 7.00 -19.97 0.87
CA ASP A 33 6.72 -20.06 2.31
C ASP A 33 7.75 -20.93 3.09
N GLU A 34 8.99 -20.98 2.59
CA GLU A 34 10.04 -21.80 3.20
C GLU A 34 11.08 -20.93 3.93
N TRP A 35 11.58 -21.43 5.05
CA TRP A 35 12.73 -20.84 5.74
C TRP A 35 14.03 -21.36 5.17
N VAL A 36 14.85 -20.48 4.63
CA VAL A 36 16.13 -20.79 4.02
C VAL A 36 17.26 -20.24 4.89
N LYS A 37 18.26 -21.08 5.21
CA LYS A 37 19.50 -20.61 5.82
C LYS A 37 20.33 -19.91 4.76
N ALA A 38 20.47 -18.59 4.88
CA ALA A 38 21.15 -17.79 3.87
C ALA A 38 21.74 -16.51 4.47
N ASP A 39 22.65 -15.91 3.71
CA ASP A 39 23.10 -14.54 3.87
C ASP A 39 22.27 -13.63 2.97
N ILE A 40 22.14 -12.36 3.36
CA ILE A 40 21.53 -11.33 2.52
C ILE A 40 22.61 -10.32 2.16
N ALA A 41 22.89 -10.18 0.86
CA ALA A 41 23.83 -9.19 0.33
C ALA A 41 23.08 -7.91 -0.05
N ILE A 42 23.59 -6.77 0.43
CA ILE A 42 22.97 -5.45 0.25
C ILE A 42 24.00 -4.50 -0.38
N HIS A 43 23.55 -3.76 -1.38
CA HIS A 43 24.28 -2.64 -1.97
C HIS A 43 23.37 -1.41 -1.95
N ASP A 44 23.83 -0.37 -1.24
CA ASP A 44 23.02 0.81 -0.91
C ASP A 44 21.69 0.42 -0.25
N ASP A 45 20.55 0.75 -0.86
CA ASP A 45 19.20 0.46 -0.43
C ASP A 45 18.59 -0.83 -1.04
N THR A 46 19.40 -1.62 -1.76
CA THR A 46 18.91 -2.75 -2.57
C THR A 46 19.47 -4.06 -2.10
N ILE A 47 18.61 -5.07 -1.89
CA ILE A 47 19.02 -6.47 -1.72
C ILE A 47 19.46 -6.99 -3.09
N ILE A 48 20.76 -7.29 -3.23
CA ILE A 48 21.36 -7.77 -4.49
C ILE A 48 21.43 -9.29 -4.56
N GLY A 49 21.20 -9.99 -3.45
CA GLY A 49 21.15 -11.44 -3.44
C GLY A 49 20.87 -12.05 -2.08
N VAL A 50 20.29 -13.25 -2.12
CA VAL A 50 20.05 -14.12 -0.97
C VAL A 50 20.74 -15.46 -1.26
N GLY A 51 21.68 -15.89 -0.41
CA GLY A 51 22.46 -17.09 -0.66
C GLY A 51 23.72 -17.17 0.21
N THR A 52 24.89 -17.40 -0.40
CA THR A 52 26.19 -17.40 0.29
C THR A 52 27.01 -16.23 -0.21
N TYR A 53 27.27 -15.27 0.65
CA TYR A 53 27.96 -14.02 0.29
C TYR A 53 29.04 -13.65 1.29
N SER A 54 30.02 -12.84 0.84
CA SER A 54 30.98 -12.15 1.70
C SER A 54 30.80 -10.63 1.57
N GLY A 55 30.93 -9.89 2.67
CA GLY A 55 30.76 -8.45 2.75
C GLY A 55 32.03 -7.69 3.12
N GLU A 56 32.04 -6.39 2.84
CA GLU A 56 32.99 -5.45 3.43
C GLU A 56 32.65 -5.25 4.91
N ILE A 57 31.33 -5.13 5.19
CA ILE A 57 30.77 -5.13 6.54
C ILE A 57 29.85 -6.35 6.66
N GLU A 58 30.04 -7.14 7.71
CA GLU A 58 29.24 -8.32 7.97
C GLU A 58 28.57 -8.24 9.34
N TYR A 59 27.26 -8.44 9.39
CA TYR A 59 26.48 -8.53 10.62
C TYR A 59 26.06 -9.98 10.85
N ASN A 60 26.38 -10.54 12.02
CA ASN A 60 25.99 -11.89 12.37
C ASN A 60 24.55 -11.97 12.83
N TYR A 61 23.71 -12.64 12.04
CA TYR A 61 22.30 -12.92 12.31
C TYR A 61 22.03 -14.42 12.53
N SER A 62 23.06 -15.21 12.85
CA SER A 62 22.89 -16.63 13.15
C SER A 62 21.90 -16.84 14.29
N GLY A 63 20.91 -17.72 14.09
CA GLY A 63 19.83 -17.95 15.04
C GLY A 63 18.70 -16.90 15.04
N LYS A 64 18.77 -15.90 14.16
CA LYS A 64 17.72 -14.91 13.93
C LYS A 64 16.88 -15.26 12.70
N TYR A 65 15.66 -14.74 12.67
CA TYR A 65 14.78 -14.81 11.52
C TYR A 65 14.75 -13.46 10.82
N ILE A 66 14.76 -13.49 9.50
CA ILE A 66 14.60 -12.29 8.66
C ILE A 66 13.40 -12.49 7.76
N VAL A 67 12.50 -11.54 7.81
CA VAL A 67 11.28 -11.46 6.98
C VAL A 67 11.22 -10.07 6.33
N PRO A 68 10.44 -9.88 5.25
CA PRO A 68 10.08 -8.54 4.78
C PRO A 68 9.38 -7.74 5.89
N GLY A 69 9.50 -6.43 5.84
CA GLY A 69 8.72 -5.55 6.71
C GLY A 69 7.22 -5.76 6.50
N PHE A 70 6.42 -5.58 7.54
CA PHE A 70 4.97 -5.69 7.44
C PHE A 70 4.39 -4.51 6.65
N ILE A 71 3.28 -4.77 5.97
CA ILE A 71 2.51 -3.76 5.26
C ILE A 71 1.12 -3.72 5.89
N ASP A 72 0.73 -2.55 6.38
CA ASP A 72 -0.66 -2.26 6.71
C ASP A 72 -1.36 -1.91 5.40
N SER A 73 -2.23 -2.79 4.94
CA SER A 73 -2.84 -2.69 3.62
C SER A 73 -4.09 -1.81 3.58
N HIS A 74 -4.57 -1.36 4.73
CA HIS A 74 -5.71 -0.44 4.83
C HIS A 74 -5.70 0.28 6.18
N LEU A 75 -5.56 1.60 6.15
CA LEU A 75 -5.45 2.42 7.35
C LEU A 75 -6.04 3.82 7.13
N HIS A 76 -6.81 4.31 8.11
CA HIS A 76 -7.22 5.72 8.22
C HIS A 76 -6.27 6.44 9.19
N LEU A 77 -5.26 7.11 8.65
CA LEU A 77 -4.27 7.82 9.47
C LEU A 77 -4.92 8.88 10.37
N GLU A 78 -5.88 9.62 9.83
CA GLU A 78 -6.62 10.67 10.53
C GLU A 78 -7.40 10.16 11.74
N SER A 79 -7.97 8.96 11.66
CA SER A 79 -8.73 8.34 12.76
C SER A 79 -7.86 7.97 13.96
N THR A 80 -6.56 7.88 13.76
CA THR A 80 -5.62 7.59 14.86
C THR A 80 -5.42 8.79 15.81
N LEU A 81 -5.80 9.99 15.38
CA LEU A 81 -5.58 11.27 16.08
C LEU A 81 -4.09 11.56 16.35
N VAL A 82 -3.20 10.90 15.64
CA VAL A 82 -1.75 11.11 15.71
C VAL A 82 -1.28 11.76 14.41
N ASN A 83 -0.23 12.59 14.49
CA ASN A 83 0.38 13.13 13.29
C ASN A 83 0.84 11.98 12.36
N PRO A 84 0.55 12.03 11.05
CA PRO A 84 0.87 10.95 10.12
C PRO A 84 2.31 10.47 10.15
N LYS A 85 3.27 11.39 10.23
CA LYS A 85 4.70 11.08 10.28
C LYS A 85 5.10 10.37 11.57
N GLU A 86 4.54 10.79 12.71
CA GLU A 86 4.82 10.18 14.01
C GLU A 86 4.24 8.77 14.10
N LEU A 87 3.04 8.54 13.55
CA LEU A 87 2.46 7.20 13.50
C LEU A 87 3.35 6.23 12.72
N VAL A 88 3.79 6.65 11.53
CA VAL A 88 4.66 5.82 10.68
C VAL A 88 6.00 5.55 11.40
N PHE A 89 6.56 6.53 12.09
CA PHE A 89 7.78 6.36 12.90
C PHE A 89 7.57 5.29 13.99
N GLU A 90 6.54 5.42 14.81
CA GLU A 90 6.26 4.47 15.91
C GLU A 90 5.98 3.06 15.38
N ALA A 91 5.17 2.92 14.34
CA ALA A 91 4.87 1.63 13.73
C ALA A 91 6.12 0.98 13.10
N SER A 92 7.04 1.76 12.54
CA SER A 92 8.30 1.25 11.99
C SER A 92 9.19 0.60 13.04
N GLN A 93 9.13 1.06 14.30
CA GLN A 93 9.90 0.49 15.41
C GLN A 93 9.48 -0.95 15.74
N VAL A 94 8.27 -1.36 15.36
CA VAL A 94 7.73 -2.69 15.59
C VAL A 94 7.59 -3.51 14.30
N GLY A 95 8.13 -3.00 13.18
CA GLY A 95 8.31 -3.75 11.94
C GLY A 95 7.30 -3.48 10.82
N THR A 96 6.35 -2.55 11.00
CA THR A 96 5.47 -2.12 9.91
C THR A 96 6.16 -1.02 9.11
N LEU A 97 6.51 -1.31 7.86
CA LEU A 97 7.32 -0.43 7.01
C LEU A 97 6.57 0.10 5.78
N GLY A 98 5.41 -0.50 5.45
CA GLY A 98 4.55 -0.07 4.36
C GLY A 98 3.14 0.26 4.88
N PHE A 99 2.51 1.28 4.30
CA PHE A 99 1.18 1.74 4.70
C PHE A 99 0.39 2.11 3.45
N ILE A 100 -0.83 1.58 3.32
CA ILE A 100 -1.79 1.99 2.31
C ILE A 100 -2.91 2.70 3.06
N VAL A 101 -3.05 4.00 2.84
CA VAL A 101 -3.96 4.85 3.61
C VAL A 101 -5.10 5.37 2.76
N ASP A 102 -6.31 5.39 3.32
CA ASP A 102 -7.48 6.01 2.71
C ASP A 102 -7.94 7.20 3.57
N PRO A 103 -7.59 8.44 3.20
CA PRO A 103 -7.85 9.62 4.01
C PRO A 103 -9.24 10.23 3.75
N HIS A 104 -10.30 9.41 3.65
CA HIS A 104 -11.62 9.92 3.27
C HIS A 104 -12.29 10.74 4.37
N GLU A 105 -12.06 10.42 5.65
CA GLU A 105 -12.62 11.19 6.76
C GLU A 105 -12.03 12.59 6.79
N ALA A 106 -10.71 12.73 6.63
CA ALA A 106 -10.06 14.03 6.49
C ALA A 106 -10.50 14.74 5.19
N GLY A 107 -10.65 14.00 4.11
CA GLY A 107 -11.20 14.48 2.84
C GLY A 107 -12.62 15.00 2.99
N ASN A 108 -13.47 14.31 3.76
CA ASN A 108 -14.84 14.70 4.03
C ASN A 108 -14.93 16.04 4.80
N VAL A 109 -13.95 16.33 5.67
CA VAL A 109 -13.91 17.58 6.44
C VAL A 109 -13.37 18.76 5.59
N ALA A 110 -12.25 18.59 4.89
CA ALA A 110 -11.55 19.72 4.26
C ALA A 110 -11.12 19.45 2.80
N GLY A 111 -11.66 18.41 2.18
CA GLY A 111 -11.48 18.12 0.76
C GLY A 111 -10.06 17.72 0.38
N ILE A 112 -9.68 18.07 -0.85
CA ILE A 112 -8.42 17.69 -1.46
C ILE A 112 -7.20 18.15 -0.65
N SER A 113 -7.30 19.28 0.04
CA SER A 113 -6.19 19.83 0.83
C SER A 113 -5.77 18.94 2.00
N CYS A 114 -6.71 18.19 2.60
CA CYS A 114 -6.37 17.20 3.63
C CYS A 114 -5.67 15.96 3.04
N VAL A 115 -6.09 15.51 1.87
CA VAL A 115 -5.40 14.42 1.16
C VAL A 115 -3.97 14.83 0.82
N GLU A 116 -3.79 16.03 0.28
CA GLU A 116 -2.46 16.61 -0.02
C GLU A 116 -1.62 16.80 1.25
N TYR A 117 -2.24 17.20 2.36
CA TYR A 117 -1.55 17.31 3.66
C TYR A 117 -0.96 15.95 4.09
N ILE A 118 -1.74 14.88 4.06
CA ILE A 118 -1.27 13.53 4.42
C ILE A 118 -0.14 13.08 3.50
N ILE A 119 -0.27 13.31 2.19
CA ILE A 119 0.78 13.02 1.21
C ILE A 119 2.08 13.77 1.58
N ASN A 120 2.00 15.05 1.89
CA ASN A 120 3.17 15.88 2.18
C ASN A 120 3.82 15.51 3.52
N GLU A 121 3.02 15.34 4.59
CA GLU A 121 3.53 14.98 5.92
C GLU A 121 4.23 13.64 5.94
N THR A 122 3.78 12.68 5.14
CA THR A 122 4.38 11.35 5.06
C THR A 122 5.51 11.24 4.05
N ALA A 123 5.82 12.30 3.30
CA ALA A 123 6.86 12.25 2.25
C ALA A 123 8.28 11.97 2.78
N SER A 124 8.55 12.30 4.05
CA SER A 124 9.84 12.07 4.72
C SER A 124 9.72 11.10 5.90
N ALA A 125 8.66 10.30 5.94
CA ALA A 125 8.47 9.30 6.99
C ALA A 125 9.47 8.12 6.85
N GLN A 126 9.66 7.35 7.92
CA GLN A 126 10.57 6.19 7.93
C GLN A 126 9.93 4.91 7.37
N GLY A 127 8.83 5.02 6.65
CA GLY A 127 8.14 3.93 5.96
C GLY A 127 7.57 4.41 4.64
N ASP A 128 7.24 3.47 3.78
CA ASP A 128 6.60 3.77 2.50
C ASP A 128 5.10 3.96 2.71
N VAL A 129 4.60 5.17 2.45
CA VAL A 129 3.19 5.49 2.56
C VAL A 129 2.60 5.73 1.17
N TYR A 130 1.65 4.91 0.79
CA TYR A 130 0.84 5.06 -0.40
C TYR A 130 -0.57 5.51 -0.01
N VAL A 131 -1.21 6.28 -0.86
CA VAL A 131 -2.52 6.90 -0.57
C VAL A 131 -3.52 6.43 -1.61
N MET A 132 -4.68 6.00 -1.15
CA MET A 132 -5.84 5.77 -2.00
C MET A 132 -6.58 7.09 -2.22
N ALA A 133 -6.98 7.38 -3.44
CA ALA A 133 -7.81 8.54 -3.74
C ALA A 133 -9.22 8.29 -3.19
N PRO A 134 -9.72 9.07 -2.22
CA PRO A 134 -10.95 8.72 -1.51
C PRO A 134 -12.19 8.93 -2.39
N SER A 135 -12.85 7.84 -2.77
CA SER A 135 -14.05 7.88 -3.63
C SER A 135 -15.31 8.33 -2.89
N CYS A 136 -15.34 8.12 -1.58
CA CYS A 136 -16.51 8.29 -0.70
C CYS A 136 -16.53 9.64 0.02
N VAL A 137 -16.33 10.73 -0.72
CA VAL A 137 -16.44 12.09 -0.21
C VAL A 137 -17.48 12.89 -1.03
N PRO A 138 -18.75 12.91 -0.60
CA PRO A 138 -19.37 12.14 0.49
C PRO A 138 -19.49 10.64 0.18
N ALA A 139 -19.76 9.82 1.22
CA ALA A 139 -19.94 8.38 1.06
C ALA A 139 -21.19 8.03 0.25
N VAL A 140 -22.28 8.74 0.52
CA VAL A 140 -23.55 8.59 -0.21
C VAL A 140 -24.19 9.97 -0.45
N PRO A 141 -25.04 10.11 -1.50
CA PRO A 141 -25.77 11.35 -1.74
C PRO A 141 -26.66 11.74 -0.53
N GLY A 142 -26.54 12.99 -0.11
CA GLY A 142 -27.33 13.54 1.01
C GLY A 142 -26.69 13.44 2.38
N GLU A 143 -25.49 12.89 2.48
CA GLU A 143 -24.67 12.96 3.69
C GLU A 143 -24.16 14.40 3.91
N ASP A 144 -24.11 14.82 5.20
CA ASP A 144 -23.50 16.09 5.58
C ASP A 144 -21.98 16.00 5.45
N ASN A 145 -21.40 16.89 4.65
CA ASN A 145 -19.98 16.90 4.35
C ASN A 145 -19.42 18.31 4.24
N GLY A 146 -18.15 18.47 4.56
CA GLY A 146 -17.40 19.72 4.39
C GLY A 146 -16.85 19.92 2.97
N ALA A 147 -16.80 18.86 2.17
CA ALA A 147 -16.28 18.90 0.80
C ALA A 147 -16.91 17.82 -0.08
N ILE A 148 -16.79 18.00 -1.40
CA ILE A 148 -17.16 17.00 -2.40
C ILE A 148 -15.94 16.75 -3.27
N LEU A 149 -15.51 15.49 -3.40
CA LEU A 149 -14.44 15.07 -4.29
C LEU A 149 -15.03 14.38 -5.52
N ASP A 150 -15.08 15.11 -6.62
CA ASP A 150 -15.56 14.56 -7.88
C ASP A 150 -14.45 13.79 -8.65
N GLY A 151 -14.85 13.11 -9.72
CA GLY A 151 -13.91 12.30 -10.52
C GLY A 151 -12.76 13.13 -11.11
N ASP A 152 -12.99 14.39 -11.52
CA ASP A 152 -11.95 15.24 -12.11
C ASP A 152 -10.93 15.70 -11.06
N MET A 153 -11.37 15.92 -9.82
CA MET A 153 -10.48 16.24 -8.70
C MET A 153 -9.61 15.05 -8.35
N LEU A 154 -10.22 13.86 -8.21
CA LEU A 154 -9.51 12.62 -7.89
C LEU A 154 -8.51 12.23 -8.99
N HIS A 155 -8.90 12.39 -10.26
CA HIS A 155 -8.00 12.13 -11.40
C HIS A 155 -6.72 12.96 -11.34
N LYS A 156 -6.78 14.22 -10.90
CA LYS A 156 -5.59 15.06 -10.75
C LYS A 156 -4.62 14.54 -9.70
N LEU A 157 -5.09 13.84 -8.67
CA LEU A 157 -4.23 13.23 -7.66
C LEU A 157 -3.33 12.14 -8.26
N GLN A 158 -3.77 11.44 -9.31
CA GLN A 158 -2.99 10.38 -9.97
C GLN A 158 -1.65 10.86 -10.55
N ALA A 159 -1.45 12.17 -10.70
CA ALA A 159 -0.15 12.72 -11.06
C ALA A 159 0.92 12.50 -9.97
N ASN A 160 0.51 12.25 -8.72
CA ASN A 160 1.43 11.91 -7.64
C ASN A 160 1.69 10.39 -7.65
N PRO A 161 2.95 9.93 -7.76
CA PRO A 161 3.29 8.51 -7.83
C PRO A 161 2.97 7.71 -6.56
N ARG A 162 2.61 8.38 -5.46
CA ARG A 162 2.17 7.73 -4.22
C ARG A 162 0.66 7.49 -4.17
N ILE A 163 -0.10 7.95 -5.15
CA ILE A 163 -1.50 7.57 -5.32
C ILE A 163 -1.55 6.18 -5.95
N LEU A 164 -1.96 5.19 -5.15
CA LEU A 164 -1.96 3.79 -5.53
C LEU A 164 -3.21 3.41 -6.34
N GLY A 165 -4.34 4.02 -6.01
CA GLY A 165 -5.62 3.68 -6.64
C GLY A 165 -6.80 4.46 -6.09
N LEU A 166 -8.00 3.96 -6.32
CA LEU A 166 -9.25 4.50 -5.80
C LEU A 166 -9.62 3.78 -4.50
N GLY A 167 -9.80 4.55 -3.42
CA GLY A 167 -10.16 4.05 -2.10
C GLY A 167 -11.66 3.94 -1.89
N GLU A 168 -12.03 3.08 -1.01
CA GLU A 168 -13.34 2.79 -0.42
C GLU A 168 -14.55 3.19 -1.26
N VAL A 169 -14.83 2.43 -2.32
CA VAL A 169 -16.06 2.62 -3.10
C VAL A 169 -17.25 2.09 -2.28
N MET A 170 -17.79 2.94 -1.39
CA MET A 170 -18.84 2.59 -0.43
C MET A 170 -20.23 2.64 -1.03
N ASP A 171 -20.48 3.53 -2.01
CA ASP A 171 -21.81 3.70 -2.63
C ASP A 171 -22.12 2.56 -3.60
N CYS A 172 -22.48 1.41 -3.02
CA CYS A 172 -22.82 0.23 -3.79
C CYS A 172 -24.03 0.43 -4.68
N TYR A 173 -24.98 1.25 -4.25
CA TYR A 173 -26.16 1.53 -5.05
C TYR A 173 -25.83 2.23 -6.36
N SER A 174 -24.98 3.24 -6.31
CA SER A 174 -24.51 3.97 -7.50
C SER A 174 -23.69 3.08 -8.44
N VAL A 175 -22.87 2.18 -7.91
CA VAL A 175 -22.12 1.22 -8.76
C VAL A 175 -23.08 0.26 -9.47
N ILE A 176 -23.97 -0.40 -8.73
CA ILE A 176 -24.89 -1.41 -9.29
C ILE A 176 -25.85 -0.79 -10.30
N ASN A 177 -26.27 0.44 -10.10
CA ASN A 177 -27.18 1.15 -11.01
C ASN A 177 -26.44 1.97 -12.07
N SER A 178 -25.11 1.87 -12.13
CA SER A 178 -24.28 2.57 -13.12
C SER A 178 -24.51 4.09 -13.12
N ASP A 179 -24.54 4.68 -11.93
CA ASP A 179 -24.70 6.13 -11.77
C ASP A 179 -23.54 6.86 -12.49
N PRO A 180 -23.83 7.83 -13.37
CA PRO A 180 -22.78 8.48 -14.18
C PRO A 180 -21.70 9.17 -13.35
N TYR A 181 -22.02 9.71 -12.16
CA TYR A 181 -21.06 10.37 -11.29
C TYR A 181 -20.06 9.36 -10.70
N MET A 182 -20.55 8.19 -10.25
CA MET A 182 -19.71 7.12 -9.76
C MET A 182 -18.92 6.47 -10.90
N MET A 183 -19.56 6.16 -12.04
CA MET A 183 -18.89 5.56 -13.19
C MET A 183 -17.72 6.39 -13.69
N LYS A 184 -17.80 7.72 -13.62
CA LYS A 184 -16.70 8.60 -13.99
C LYS A 184 -15.48 8.42 -13.06
N LYS A 185 -15.68 8.24 -11.75
CA LYS A 185 -14.59 7.94 -10.81
C LYS A 185 -13.93 6.61 -11.17
N LEU A 186 -14.74 5.55 -11.36
CA LEU A 186 -14.24 4.22 -11.69
C LEU A 186 -13.47 4.21 -13.03
N ASP A 187 -13.95 4.91 -14.06
CA ASP A 187 -13.28 4.95 -15.37
C ASP A 187 -11.89 5.62 -15.30
N TYR A 188 -11.73 6.66 -14.49
CA TYR A 188 -10.42 7.27 -14.27
C TYR A 188 -9.42 6.35 -13.57
N PHE A 189 -9.88 5.41 -12.76
CA PHE A 189 -9.04 4.52 -11.96
C PHE A 189 -9.04 3.05 -12.44
N LYS A 190 -9.65 2.75 -13.58
CA LYS A 190 -9.83 1.37 -14.09
C LYS A 190 -8.55 0.55 -14.27
N ASP A 191 -7.41 1.22 -14.48
CA ASP A 191 -6.10 0.59 -14.66
C ASP A 191 -5.27 0.58 -13.36
N THR A 192 -5.90 0.89 -12.21
CA THR A 192 -5.27 0.91 -10.89
C THR A 192 -6.01 -0.03 -9.93
N ILE A 193 -5.56 -0.10 -8.68
CA ILE A 193 -6.31 -0.80 -7.62
C ILE A 193 -7.56 0.02 -7.29
N MET A 194 -8.69 -0.65 -7.17
CA MET A 194 -9.93 -0.09 -6.64
C MET A 194 -10.40 -0.95 -5.48
N ASP A 195 -10.45 -0.35 -4.31
CA ASP A 195 -10.84 -1.00 -3.05
C ASP A 195 -12.24 -0.60 -2.61
N VAL A 196 -12.88 -1.47 -1.84
CA VAL A 196 -14.24 -1.23 -1.35
C VAL A 196 -14.39 -1.55 0.12
N HIS A 197 -15.39 -0.93 0.71
CA HIS A 197 -15.90 -1.20 2.04
C HIS A 197 -17.36 -1.63 1.90
N ILE A 198 -17.60 -2.92 1.69
CA ILE A 198 -18.96 -3.45 1.41
C ILE A 198 -19.23 -4.71 2.18
N ILE A 199 -20.45 -4.78 2.74
CA ILE A 199 -20.99 -5.94 3.44
C ILE A 199 -22.35 -6.30 2.83
N GLY A 200 -22.65 -7.60 2.78
CA GLY A 200 -24.02 -8.10 2.57
C GLY A 200 -24.55 -8.00 1.14
N LEU A 201 -23.69 -7.85 0.13
CA LEU A 201 -24.10 -7.97 -1.27
C LEU A 201 -24.35 -9.44 -1.67
N SER A 202 -25.35 -9.64 -2.54
CA SER A 202 -25.53 -10.95 -3.17
C SER A 202 -24.39 -11.27 -4.15
N PRO A 203 -24.17 -12.57 -4.48
CA PRO A 203 -23.17 -12.94 -5.48
C PRO A 203 -23.33 -12.24 -6.83
N GLU A 204 -24.60 -12.00 -7.25
CA GLU A 204 -24.89 -11.29 -8.50
C GLU A 204 -24.52 -9.81 -8.43
N GLN A 205 -24.73 -9.19 -7.27
CA GLN A 205 -24.31 -7.81 -7.00
C GLN A 205 -22.79 -7.70 -6.96
N LEU A 206 -22.09 -8.64 -6.31
CA LEU A 206 -20.62 -8.70 -6.34
C LEU A 206 -20.08 -8.89 -7.75
N ALA A 207 -20.74 -9.69 -8.59
CA ALA A 207 -20.36 -9.81 -10.00
C ALA A 207 -20.42 -8.46 -10.73
N SER A 208 -21.42 -7.62 -10.42
CA SER A 208 -21.52 -6.26 -10.97
C SER A 208 -20.32 -5.39 -10.55
N TYR A 209 -19.93 -5.45 -9.28
CA TYR A 209 -18.74 -4.77 -8.78
C TYR A 209 -17.46 -5.22 -9.49
N ARG A 210 -17.30 -6.51 -9.63
CA ARG A 210 -16.13 -7.07 -10.33
C ARG A 210 -16.04 -6.62 -11.78
N LEU A 211 -17.18 -6.54 -12.46
CA LEU A 211 -17.27 -6.02 -13.84
C LEU A 211 -16.97 -4.52 -13.92
N ALA A 212 -17.27 -3.75 -12.87
CA ALA A 212 -16.90 -2.35 -12.75
C ALA A 212 -15.39 -2.12 -12.52
N GLY A 213 -14.60 -3.20 -12.38
CA GLY A 213 -13.14 -3.14 -12.21
C GLY A 213 -12.66 -3.19 -10.76
N ILE A 214 -13.55 -3.29 -9.79
CA ILE A 214 -13.22 -3.36 -8.36
C ILE A 214 -12.67 -4.74 -8.04
N THR A 215 -11.56 -4.81 -7.29
CA THR A 215 -10.79 -6.05 -7.12
C THR A 215 -10.58 -6.48 -5.68
N THR A 216 -10.70 -5.57 -4.73
CA THR A 216 -10.43 -5.84 -3.31
C THR A 216 -11.58 -5.37 -2.44
N ASN A 217 -11.82 -6.06 -1.33
CA ASN A 217 -12.76 -5.69 -0.28
C ASN A 217 -12.13 -6.06 1.07
N HIS A 218 -12.04 -5.12 1.99
CA HIS A 218 -11.43 -5.32 3.30
C HIS A 218 -12.47 -5.55 4.43
N GLU A 219 -13.78 -5.44 4.14
CA GLU A 219 -14.86 -5.54 5.14
C GLU A 219 -15.63 -6.87 5.12
N CYS A 220 -15.05 -7.94 4.60
CA CYS A 220 -15.69 -9.25 4.67
C CYS A 220 -15.80 -9.73 6.12
N ILE A 221 -17.03 -9.96 6.60
CA ILE A 221 -17.33 -10.39 7.98
C ILE A 221 -17.65 -11.89 8.11
N SER A 222 -17.75 -12.60 7.00
CA SER A 222 -18.04 -14.03 6.99
C SER A 222 -17.19 -14.78 5.96
N TYR A 223 -17.06 -16.09 6.17
CA TYR A 223 -16.38 -16.96 5.20
C TYR A 223 -17.08 -16.97 3.83
N GLU A 224 -18.40 -16.82 3.81
CA GLU A 224 -19.16 -16.81 2.55
C GLU A 224 -18.88 -15.55 1.73
N GLU A 225 -18.63 -14.41 2.39
CA GLU A 225 -18.28 -13.15 1.71
C GLU A 225 -16.84 -13.14 1.18
N THR A 226 -15.96 -14.00 1.72
CA THR A 226 -14.55 -14.07 1.29
C THR A 226 -14.31 -15.01 0.11
N LYS A 227 -15.32 -15.77 -0.32
CA LYS A 227 -15.28 -16.69 -1.48
C LYS A 227 -15.54 -15.96 -2.79
#